data_41e67c7ea940adfaadd91e93e65f221e
#
_entry.id   41e67c7ea940adfaadd91e93e65f221e
#
_cell.length_a   1.000
_cell.length_b   1.000
_cell.length_c   1.000
_cell.angle_alpha   90.00
_cell.angle_beta   90.00
_cell.angle_gamma   90.00
#
_symmetry.space_group_name_H-M   'P 1'
#
loop_
_entity.id
_entity.type
_entity.pdbx_description
1 polymer ?
#
loop_
_entity_poly.entity_id
_entity_poly.type
_entity_poly.pdbx_seq_one_letter_code
_entity_poly.pdbx_strand_id
1 'polypeptide(L)'
;MITPISPKTLLAEGSFLRQSCQLQPKGIFSVDQTEAVKRPYEVVILMHPDSSVQEQKDLFNKNKGILQTYKGSFHTLETWGQRTLANPIGKTKKAVYFHATFEAQPSAIAELERTMRINDKVLRFMHTKLDIRVPLSKFVENFRKGLTESAQREREKEAKMQARRAAAQMARSHGGDE
;
A
#
# COMPACT_ATOMS: atom_id res chain seq x y z
N MET A 1 74.90 34.40 -19.93
CA MET A 1 76.09 33.59 -20.00
C MET A 1 75.87 32.33 -19.24
N ILE A 2 76.26 31.25 -19.87
CA ILE A 2 76.42 29.91 -19.37
C ILE A 2 75.16 29.06 -19.46
N THR A 3 75.04 28.45 -20.57
CA THR A 3 74.37 27.18 -20.92
C THR A 3 75.16 26.00 -20.31
N PRO A 4 74.77 24.80 -20.60
CA PRO A 4 73.87 23.80 -20.13
C PRO A 4 74.64 22.60 -19.62
N ILE A 5 73.98 21.55 -19.17
CA ILE A 5 74.43 20.17 -19.41
C ILE A 5 73.31 19.19 -19.04
N SER A 6 72.94 18.49 -20.08
CA SER A 6 72.31 17.18 -19.98
C SER A 6 73.36 16.13 -19.67
N PRO A 7 73.03 15.12 -18.95
CA PRO A 7 73.44 13.79 -19.38
C PRO A 7 72.35 12.78 -19.48
N LYS A 8 72.29 12.22 -20.63
CA LYS A 8 71.77 10.89 -20.89
C LYS A 8 72.59 9.83 -20.12
N THR A 9 71.89 8.72 -19.90
CA THR A 9 72.38 7.34 -19.90
C THR A 9 72.82 6.78 -18.56
N LEU A 10 72.12 5.79 -18.07
CA LEU A 10 72.56 4.39 -18.06
C LEU A 10 71.63 3.51 -17.21
N LEU A 11 71.17 2.51 -17.91
CA LEU A 11 70.98 1.09 -17.53
C LEU A 11 69.96 0.75 -16.48
N ALA A 12 68.89 0.17 -16.93
CA ALA A 12 68.63 -1.26 -17.15
C ALA A 12 68.63 -2.08 -15.87
N GLU A 13 67.54 -2.81 -15.79
CA GLU A 13 67.33 -4.03 -15.03
C GLU A 13 66.53 -3.95 -13.77
N GLY A 14 65.42 -4.62 -13.80
CA GLY A 14 64.61 -4.92 -12.67
C GLY A 14 63.12 -4.98 -13.00
N SER A 15 62.74 -5.62 -14.09
CA SER A 15 61.38 -6.01 -14.35
C SER A 15 60.95 -7.07 -13.34
N PHE A 16 60.45 -6.63 -12.19
CA PHE A 16 59.66 -7.48 -11.34
C PHE A 16 58.20 -7.10 -11.55
N LEU A 17 57.62 -7.75 -12.54
CA LEU A 17 56.18 -7.80 -12.76
C LEU A 17 55.48 -8.30 -11.48
N ARG A 18 55.13 -7.38 -10.59
CA ARG A 18 54.01 -7.63 -9.71
C ARG A 18 52.73 -7.59 -10.56
N GLN A 19 52.44 -8.70 -11.19
CA GLN A 19 51.07 -9.00 -11.55
C GLN A 19 50.25 -8.98 -10.23
N SER A 20 49.70 -7.81 -9.94
CA SER A 20 48.60 -7.72 -9.01
C SER A 20 47.47 -8.58 -9.59
N CYS A 21 47.37 -9.78 -9.05
CA CYS A 21 46.23 -10.66 -9.25
C CYS A 21 45.01 -9.88 -8.77
N GLN A 22 44.41 -9.11 -9.66
CA GLN A 22 43.05 -8.61 -9.46
C GLN A 22 42.17 -9.83 -9.53
N LEU A 23 41.95 -10.44 -8.38
CA LEU A 23 40.82 -11.29 -8.12
C LEU A 23 39.57 -10.42 -8.34
N GLN A 24 39.12 -10.35 -9.57
CA GLN A 24 37.77 -9.92 -9.84
C GLN A 24 36.86 -10.95 -9.15
N PRO A 25 35.98 -10.53 -8.21
CA PRO A 25 34.97 -11.43 -7.69
C PRO A 25 34.09 -11.82 -8.87
N LYS A 26 34.33 -13.00 -9.41
CA LYS A 26 33.40 -13.68 -10.31
C LYS A 26 32.15 -13.92 -9.49
N GLY A 27 31.07 -13.26 -9.87
CA GLY A 27 29.74 -13.58 -9.33
C GLY A 27 29.12 -12.53 -8.46
N ILE A 28 29.14 -11.26 -8.85
CA ILE A 28 27.96 -10.47 -8.62
C ILE A 28 26.98 -11.00 -9.67
N PHE A 29 26.11 -11.88 -9.23
CA PHE A 29 24.87 -12.17 -9.90
C PHE A 29 24.28 -10.79 -10.22
N SER A 30 24.45 -10.34 -11.45
CA SER A 30 23.62 -9.31 -12.01
C SER A 30 22.22 -9.93 -11.84
N VAL A 31 21.51 -9.46 -10.83
CA VAL A 31 20.06 -9.68 -10.79
C VAL A 31 19.60 -9.03 -12.07
N ASP A 32 19.49 -9.89 -13.08
CA ASP A 32 18.92 -9.56 -14.35
C ASP A 32 17.69 -8.75 -13.99
N GLN A 33 17.63 -7.51 -14.45
CA GLN A 33 16.44 -6.71 -14.34
C GLN A 33 15.42 -7.33 -15.32
N THR A 34 15.07 -8.58 -15.05
CA THR A 34 13.87 -9.19 -15.58
C THR A 34 12.81 -8.16 -15.30
N GLU A 35 12.24 -7.60 -16.35
CA GLU A 35 11.16 -6.61 -16.30
C GLU A 35 10.21 -7.06 -15.22
N ALA A 36 10.30 -6.39 -14.06
CA ALA A 36 9.70 -6.92 -12.85
C ALA A 36 8.19 -6.90 -13.10
N VAL A 37 7.66 -8.09 -13.25
CA VAL A 37 6.28 -8.35 -13.65
C VAL A 37 5.35 -7.58 -12.70
N LYS A 38 4.66 -6.59 -13.23
CA LYS A 38 3.63 -5.87 -12.49
C LYS A 38 2.51 -6.84 -12.16
N ARG A 39 2.05 -6.76 -10.94
CA ARG A 39 0.95 -7.59 -10.44
C ARG A 39 -0.16 -6.70 -9.90
N PRO A 40 -1.42 -7.09 -10.06
CA PRO A 40 -2.53 -6.38 -9.49
C PRO A 40 -2.61 -6.64 -7.97
N TYR A 41 -2.84 -5.58 -7.23
CA TYR A 41 -3.01 -5.57 -5.78
C TYR A 41 -4.22 -4.74 -5.39
N GLU A 42 -4.83 -5.11 -4.29
CA GLU A 42 -5.74 -4.25 -3.54
C GLU A 42 -5.13 -3.89 -2.20
N VAL A 43 -5.51 -2.76 -1.67
CA VAL A 43 -5.19 -2.36 -0.31
C VAL A 43 -6.43 -1.81 0.37
N VAL A 44 -6.63 -2.23 1.62
CA VAL A 44 -7.59 -1.61 2.54
C VAL A 44 -6.79 -0.90 3.62
N ILE A 45 -7.08 0.37 3.84
CA ILE A 45 -6.40 1.21 4.83
C ILE A 45 -7.46 1.76 5.80
N LEU A 46 -7.18 1.59 7.08
CA LEU A 46 -7.97 2.16 8.16
C LEU A 46 -7.20 3.33 8.77
N MET A 47 -7.74 4.53 8.64
CA MET A 47 -7.18 5.73 9.25
C MET A 47 -7.92 6.14 10.50
N HIS A 48 -7.22 6.83 11.39
CA HIS A 48 -7.80 7.41 12.59
C HIS A 48 -8.96 8.35 12.23
N PRO A 49 -10.09 8.35 12.97
CA PRO A 49 -11.25 9.18 12.66
C PRO A 49 -10.94 10.68 12.72
N ASP A 50 -9.96 11.10 13.55
CA ASP A 50 -9.54 12.49 13.70
C ASP A 50 -8.51 12.91 12.64
N SER A 51 -8.23 12.06 11.65
CA SER A 51 -7.35 12.43 10.54
C SER A 51 -8.01 13.51 9.67
N SER A 52 -7.30 14.63 9.46
CA SER A 52 -7.76 15.68 8.57
C SER A 52 -7.77 15.23 7.12
N VAL A 53 -8.61 15.87 6.31
CA VAL A 53 -8.65 15.60 4.85
C VAL A 53 -7.29 15.83 4.20
N GLN A 54 -6.52 16.78 4.73
CA GLN A 54 -5.17 17.06 4.21
C GLN A 54 -4.21 15.91 4.51
N GLU A 55 -4.18 15.41 5.76
CA GLU A 55 -3.35 14.25 6.13
C GLU A 55 -3.68 13.00 5.31
N GLN A 56 -4.97 12.81 5.00
CA GLN A 56 -5.42 11.72 4.12
C GLN A 56 -4.85 11.89 2.71
N LYS A 57 -4.96 13.09 2.14
CA LYS A 57 -4.39 13.39 0.81
C LYS A 57 -2.87 13.22 0.78
N ASP A 58 -2.17 13.67 1.80
CA ASP A 58 -0.72 13.58 1.89
C ASP A 58 -0.25 12.13 1.95
N LEU A 59 -0.96 11.26 2.68
CA LEU A 59 -0.70 9.83 2.69
C LEU A 59 -0.82 9.24 1.28
N PHE A 60 -1.91 9.52 0.56
CA PHE A 60 -2.11 8.98 -0.78
C PHE A 60 -1.16 9.57 -1.81
N ASN A 61 -0.81 10.84 -1.71
CA ASN A 61 0.20 11.46 -2.57
C ASN A 61 1.58 10.81 -2.37
N LYS A 62 1.96 10.54 -1.12
CA LYS A 62 3.19 9.83 -0.79
C LYS A 62 3.18 8.41 -1.36
N ASN A 63 2.10 7.68 -1.17
CA ASN A 63 1.95 6.34 -1.72
C ASN A 63 1.99 6.32 -3.25
N LYS A 64 1.38 7.32 -3.89
CA LYS A 64 1.45 7.51 -5.34
C LYS A 64 2.88 7.75 -5.82
N GLY A 65 3.65 8.56 -5.11
CA GLY A 65 5.07 8.80 -5.42
C GLY A 65 5.89 7.51 -5.32
N ILE A 66 5.68 6.70 -4.28
CA ILE A 66 6.33 5.40 -4.14
C ILE A 66 5.99 4.49 -5.32
N LEU A 67 4.70 4.35 -5.64
CA LEU A 67 4.28 3.52 -6.78
C LEU A 67 4.93 3.97 -8.08
N GLN A 68 4.99 5.26 -8.35
CA GLN A 68 5.63 5.81 -9.55
C GLN A 68 7.12 5.46 -9.62
N THR A 69 7.84 5.54 -8.49
CA THR A 69 9.26 5.15 -8.41
C THR A 69 9.48 3.69 -8.82
N TYR A 70 8.54 2.82 -8.45
CA TYR A 70 8.58 1.39 -8.82
C TYR A 70 7.79 1.08 -10.11
N LYS A 71 7.56 2.08 -10.96
CA LYS A 71 6.81 1.93 -12.23
C LYS A 71 5.39 1.36 -12.05
N GLY A 72 4.80 1.47 -10.86
CA GLY A 72 3.42 1.10 -10.56
C GLY A 72 2.44 2.23 -10.85
N SER A 73 1.16 1.92 -10.83
CA SER A 73 0.08 2.90 -11.02
C SER A 73 -1.16 2.57 -10.22
N PHE A 74 -1.80 3.58 -9.64
CA PHE A 74 -3.13 3.42 -9.09
C PHE A 74 -4.16 3.23 -10.19
N HIS A 75 -5.08 2.30 -9.97
CA HIS A 75 -6.24 2.10 -10.83
C HIS A 75 -7.48 2.80 -10.24
N THR A 76 -7.83 2.49 -8.99
CA THR A 76 -8.93 3.14 -8.28
C THR A 76 -8.53 3.48 -6.85
N LEU A 77 -9.15 4.54 -6.32
CA LEU A 77 -9.07 4.92 -4.91
C LEU A 77 -10.46 5.35 -4.47
N GLU A 78 -11.03 4.65 -3.51
CA GLU A 78 -12.38 4.89 -2.99
C GLU A 78 -12.33 5.06 -1.47
N THR A 79 -13.19 5.91 -0.95
CA THR A 79 -13.43 6.01 0.48
C THR A 79 -14.78 5.42 0.82
N TRP A 80 -14.82 4.58 1.86
CA TRP A 80 -16.08 4.06 2.39
C TRP A 80 -16.59 4.87 3.57
N GLY A 81 -15.89 5.98 3.88
CA GLY A 81 -16.24 6.86 4.97
C GLY A 81 -15.88 6.30 6.34
N GLN A 82 -16.41 6.97 7.37
CA GLN A 82 -16.20 6.58 8.76
C GLN A 82 -17.17 5.45 9.13
N ARG A 83 -16.62 4.36 9.65
CA ARG A 83 -17.39 3.19 10.10
C ARG A 83 -17.01 2.76 11.50
N THR A 84 -17.94 2.13 12.20
CA THR A 84 -17.67 1.51 13.49
C THR A 84 -16.91 0.20 13.28
N LEU A 85 -15.85 0.02 14.06
CA LEU A 85 -15.04 -1.19 14.05
C LEU A 85 -15.79 -2.32 14.78
N ALA A 86 -15.73 -3.53 14.26
CA ALA A 86 -16.26 -4.72 14.95
C ALA A 86 -15.55 -4.95 16.29
N ASN A 87 -14.21 -4.76 16.28
CA ASN A 87 -13.38 -4.79 17.49
C ASN A 87 -12.62 -3.47 17.59
N PRO A 88 -12.59 -2.81 18.75
CA PRO A 88 -11.86 -1.57 18.92
C PRO A 88 -10.35 -1.79 18.75
N ILE A 89 -9.66 -0.82 18.14
CA ILE A 89 -8.20 -0.80 18.03
C ILE A 89 -7.68 0.17 19.08
N GLY A 90 -7.09 -0.36 20.14
CA GLY A 90 -6.73 0.44 21.30
C GLY A 90 -7.96 1.14 21.91
N LYS A 91 -7.94 2.46 21.94
CA LYS A 91 -9.07 3.29 22.43
C LYS A 91 -10.05 3.69 21.32
N THR A 92 -9.73 3.40 20.06
CA THR A 92 -10.48 3.88 18.89
C THR A 92 -11.56 2.87 18.50
N LYS A 93 -12.83 3.31 18.49
CA LYS A 93 -14.02 2.49 18.14
C LYS A 93 -14.47 2.71 16.69
N LYS A 94 -14.02 3.78 16.02
CA LYS A 94 -14.38 4.14 14.65
C LYS A 94 -13.14 4.34 13.81
N ALA A 95 -13.21 4.11 12.52
CA ALA A 95 -12.11 4.38 11.58
C ALA A 95 -12.65 4.87 10.24
N VAL A 96 -11.84 5.63 9.52
CA VAL A 96 -12.10 5.98 8.12
C VAL A 96 -11.49 4.91 7.25
N TYR A 97 -12.31 4.30 6.40
CA TYR A 97 -11.92 3.22 5.52
C TYR A 97 -11.62 3.72 4.12
N PHE A 98 -10.49 3.31 3.60
CA PHE A 98 -10.10 3.52 2.21
C PHE A 98 -9.81 2.19 1.54
N HIS A 99 -10.22 2.09 0.29
CA HIS A 99 -9.92 0.97 -0.57
C HIS A 99 -9.26 1.49 -1.84
N ALA A 100 -8.17 0.87 -2.24
CA ALA A 100 -7.50 1.19 -3.48
C ALA A 100 -7.07 -0.07 -4.22
N THR A 101 -7.10 -0.01 -5.54
CA THR A 101 -6.53 -1.03 -6.42
C THR A 101 -5.43 -0.42 -7.25
N PHE A 102 -4.36 -1.15 -7.43
CA PHE A 102 -3.18 -0.68 -8.15
C PHE A 102 -2.38 -1.84 -8.73
N GLU A 103 -1.53 -1.51 -9.69
CA GLU A 103 -0.56 -2.42 -10.26
C GLU A 103 0.84 -2.00 -9.86
N ALA A 104 1.61 -2.93 -9.32
CA ALA A 104 2.96 -2.67 -8.86
C ALA A 104 3.85 -3.90 -8.92
N GLN A 105 5.15 -3.64 -8.78
CA GLN A 105 6.13 -4.68 -8.51
C GLN A 105 6.05 -5.11 -7.05
N PRO A 106 6.39 -6.36 -6.71
CA PRO A 106 6.39 -6.84 -5.32
C PRO A 106 7.27 -6.01 -4.38
N SER A 107 8.37 -5.46 -4.87
CA SER A 107 9.28 -4.58 -4.10
C SER A 107 8.61 -3.28 -3.65
N ALA A 108 7.67 -2.75 -4.43
CA ALA A 108 6.90 -1.56 -4.07
C ALA A 108 6.03 -1.79 -2.84
N ILE A 109 5.51 -3.00 -2.66
CA ILE A 109 4.64 -3.34 -1.54
C ILE A 109 5.38 -3.20 -0.21
N ALA A 110 6.63 -3.69 -0.15
CA ALA A 110 7.44 -3.59 1.07
C ALA A 110 7.65 -2.13 1.49
N GLU A 111 7.90 -1.23 0.54
CA GLU A 111 8.09 0.20 0.81
C GLU A 111 6.77 0.91 1.18
N LEU A 112 5.67 0.55 0.54
CA LEU A 112 4.34 1.02 0.92
C LEU A 112 3.99 0.61 2.35
N GLU A 113 4.20 -0.66 2.71
CA GLU A 113 3.96 -1.15 4.07
C GLU A 113 4.84 -0.45 5.09
N ARG A 114 6.13 -0.28 4.79
CA ARG A 114 7.05 0.46 5.65
C ARG A 114 6.54 1.88 5.92
N THR A 115 6.12 2.57 4.88
CA THR A 115 5.61 3.95 4.97
C THR A 115 4.32 4.05 5.76
N MET A 116 3.39 3.11 5.55
CA MET A 116 2.12 3.07 6.29
C MET A 116 2.33 2.71 7.76
N ARG A 117 3.31 1.84 8.06
CA ARG A 117 3.60 1.42 9.44
C ARG A 117 4.21 2.53 10.29
N ILE A 118 4.93 3.47 9.65
CA ILE A 118 5.52 4.64 10.33
C ILE A 118 4.49 5.76 10.56
N ASN A 119 3.37 5.75 9.83
CA ASN A 119 2.38 6.81 9.93
C ASN A 119 1.43 6.56 11.11
N ASP A 120 1.48 7.43 12.12
CA ASP A 120 0.67 7.34 13.34
C ASP A 120 -0.85 7.45 13.09
N LYS A 121 -1.26 8.03 11.95
CA LYS A 121 -2.66 8.16 11.59
C LYS A 121 -3.22 6.90 10.93
N VAL A 122 -2.38 5.96 10.53
CA VAL A 122 -2.80 4.67 9.97
C VAL A 122 -2.95 3.66 11.09
N LEU A 123 -4.18 3.25 11.37
CA LEU A 123 -4.47 2.26 12.40
C LEU A 123 -4.10 0.85 11.96
N ARG A 124 -4.56 0.45 10.77
CA ARG A 124 -4.31 -0.86 10.15
C ARG A 124 -4.34 -0.74 8.63
N PHE A 125 -3.64 -1.62 7.97
CA PHE A 125 -3.70 -1.79 6.53
C PHE A 125 -3.54 -3.25 6.16
N MET A 126 -4.02 -3.61 4.98
CA MET A 126 -3.89 -4.96 4.43
C MET A 126 -3.72 -4.86 2.92
N HIS A 127 -2.66 -5.47 2.41
CA HIS A 127 -2.46 -5.66 0.98
C HIS A 127 -2.82 -7.08 0.59
N THR A 128 -3.57 -7.21 -0.49
CA THR A 128 -3.95 -8.51 -1.07
C THR A 128 -3.53 -8.54 -2.52
N LYS A 129 -2.87 -9.62 -2.92
CA LYS A 129 -2.54 -9.87 -4.31
C LYS A 129 -3.77 -10.40 -5.03
N LEU A 130 -4.15 -9.74 -6.10
CA LEU A 130 -5.28 -10.16 -6.93
C LEU A 130 -4.86 -11.18 -8.00
N ASP A 131 -5.82 -11.93 -8.53
CA ASP A 131 -5.57 -12.86 -9.62
C ASP A 131 -5.36 -12.08 -10.93
N ILE A 132 -4.25 -12.34 -11.59
CA ILE A 132 -3.87 -11.73 -12.88
C ILE A 132 -4.87 -12.08 -14.00
N ARG A 133 -5.59 -13.20 -13.86
CA ARG A 133 -6.57 -13.66 -14.87
C ARG A 133 -7.80 -12.77 -14.95
N VAL A 134 -8.09 -12.02 -13.90
CA VAL A 134 -9.24 -11.11 -13.84
C VAL A 134 -8.75 -9.68 -14.06
N PRO A 135 -9.25 -8.98 -15.07
CA PRO A 135 -8.89 -7.57 -15.27
C PRO A 135 -9.39 -6.73 -14.08
N LEU A 136 -8.57 -5.77 -13.63
CA LEU A 136 -8.85 -4.91 -12.47
C LEU A 136 -10.21 -4.19 -12.60
N SER A 137 -10.59 -3.75 -13.78
CA SER A 137 -11.88 -3.09 -14.02
C SER A 137 -13.07 -3.98 -13.63
N LYS A 138 -13.02 -5.24 -14.04
CA LYS A 138 -14.07 -6.23 -13.72
C LYS A 138 -14.08 -6.57 -12.23
N PHE A 139 -12.92 -6.63 -11.60
CA PHE A 139 -12.80 -6.84 -10.16
C PHE A 139 -13.50 -5.69 -9.39
N VAL A 140 -13.18 -4.44 -9.73
CA VAL A 140 -13.77 -3.24 -9.10
C VAL A 140 -15.29 -3.21 -9.30
N GLU A 141 -15.79 -3.55 -10.48
CA GLU A 141 -17.23 -3.62 -10.76
C GLU A 141 -17.94 -4.65 -9.89
N ASN A 142 -17.40 -5.86 -9.82
CA ASN A 142 -17.96 -6.92 -8.99
C ASN A 142 -17.93 -6.55 -7.51
N PHE A 143 -16.85 -5.90 -7.08
CA PHE A 143 -16.69 -5.43 -5.72
C PHE A 143 -17.73 -4.35 -5.36
N ARG A 144 -17.96 -3.37 -6.25
CA ARG A 144 -18.99 -2.34 -6.07
C ARG A 144 -20.41 -2.95 -5.99
N LYS A 145 -20.72 -3.92 -6.83
CA LYS A 145 -21.99 -4.66 -6.76
C LYS A 145 -22.17 -5.32 -5.39
N GLY A 146 -21.14 -6.04 -4.91
CA GLY A 146 -21.16 -6.65 -3.59
C GLY A 146 -21.35 -5.67 -2.45
N LEU A 147 -20.72 -4.48 -2.52
CA LEU A 147 -20.91 -3.41 -1.53
C LEU A 147 -22.34 -2.88 -1.52
N THR A 148 -22.95 -2.62 -2.68
CA THR A 148 -24.34 -2.13 -2.78
C THR A 148 -25.31 -3.16 -2.24
N GLU A 149 -25.14 -4.43 -2.57
CA GLU A 149 -25.96 -5.51 -2.06
C GLU A 149 -25.84 -5.67 -0.53
N SER A 150 -24.60 -5.59 0.00
CA SER A 150 -24.40 -5.68 1.44
C SER A 150 -25.06 -4.52 2.19
N ALA A 151 -24.93 -3.29 1.66
CA ALA A 151 -25.57 -2.11 2.23
C ALA A 151 -27.10 -2.20 2.20
N GLN A 152 -27.68 -2.76 1.14
CA GLN A 152 -29.13 -3.01 1.07
C GLN A 152 -29.57 -4.02 2.12
N ARG A 153 -28.85 -5.13 2.26
CA ARG A 153 -29.15 -6.16 3.28
C ARG A 153 -29.06 -5.60 4.72
N GLU A 154 -28.10 -4.71 4.99
CA GLU A 154 -27.98 -4.06 6.28
C GLU A 154 -29.19 -3.15 6.56
N ARG A 155 -29.60 -2.31 5.60
CA ARG A 155 -30.78 -1.45 5.71
C ARG A 155 -32.06 -2.25 5.94
N GLU A 156 -32.23 -3.36 5.24
CA GLU A 156 -33.38 -4.25 5.45
C GLU A 156 -33.38 -4.88 6.85
N LYS A 157 -32.22 -5.30 7.35
CA LYS A 157 -32.10 -5.82 8.72
C LYS A 157 -32.42 -4.77 9.76
N GLU A 158 -31.92 -3.54 9.59
CA GLU A 158 -32.21 -2.43 10.47
C GLU A 158 -33.69 -2.07 10.45
N ALA A 159 -34.30 -1.98 9.27
CA ALA A 159 -35.76 -1.73 9.13
C ALA A 159 -36.58 -2.81 9.81
N LYS A 160 -36.24 -4.08 9.63
CA LYS A 160 -36.92 -5.20 10.33
C LYS A 160 -36.73 -5.12 11.85
N MET A 161 -35.55 -4.75 12.32
CA MET A 161 -35.30 -4.56 13.76
C MET A 161 -36.11 -3.38 14.32
N GLN A 162 -36.15 -2.26 13.61
CA GLN A 162 -36.97 -1.10 14.02
C GLN A 162 -38.45 -1.42 14.04
N ALA A 163 -38.98 -2.12 13.02
CA ALA A 163 -40.36 -2.56 12.97
C ALA A 163 -40.71 -3.50 14.14
N ARG A 164 -39.82 -4.44 14.49
CA ARG A 164 -40.02 -5.32 15.65
C ARG A 164 -40.02 -4.56 16.98
N ARG A 165 -39.14 -3.55 17.12
CA ARG A 165 -39.11 -2.70 18.32
C ARG A 165 -40.37 -1.85 18.45
N ALA A 166 -40.82 -1.27 17.33
CA ALA A 166 -42.06 -0.49 17.30
C ALA A 166 -43.27 -1.36 17.65
N ALA A 167 -43.39 -2.56 17.06
CA ALA A 167 -44.45 -3.51 17.38
C ALA A 167 -44.42 -3.94 18.86
N ALA A 168 -43.23 -4.19 19.42
CA ALA A 168 -43.11 -4.54 20.84
C ALA A 168 -43.45 -3.38 21.78
N GLN A 169 -43.21 -2.13 21.37
CA GLN A 169 -43.63 -0.95 22.13
C GLN A 169 -45.13 -0.77 22.11
N MET A 170 -45.80 -0.93 20.95
CA MET A 170 -47.24 -0.87 20.81
C MET A 170 -47.94 -1.97 21.63
N ALA A 171 -47.42 -3.18 21.65
CA ALA A 171 -47.93 -4.27 22.45
C ALA A 171 -47.85 -4.00 23.97
N ARG A 172 -46.81 -3.28 24.41
CA ARG A 172 -46.64 -2.89 25.83
C ARG A 172 -47.59 -1.74 26.23
N SER A 173 -47.93 -0.83 25.32
CA SER A 173 -48.84 0.28 25.60
C SER A 173 -50.29 -0.16 25.63
N HIS A 174 -50.68 -1.27 24.99
CA HIS A 174 -52.06 -1.81 25.00
C HIS A 174 -52.33 -2.82 26.13
N GLY A 175 -51.29 -3.30 26.80
CA GLY A 175 -51.44 -4.29 27.89
C GLY A 175 -51.45 -3.70 29.31
N GLY A 176 -51.59 -2.39 29.48
CA GLY A 176 -51.55 -1.67 30.74
C GLY A 176 -52.92 -1.19 31.30
N ASP A 177 -54.05 -1.50 30.62
CA ASP A 177 -55.40 -1.07 31.01
C ASP A 177 -56.30 -2.26 31.41
N GLU A 178 -55.80 -3.22 32.19
CA GLU A 178 -56.64 -4.17 32.93
C GLU A 178 -56.30 -4.17 34.42
#